data_5cf3abf3a51c6c95db1d4538f6e166b6
#
_entry.id   5cf3abf3a51c6c95db1d4538f6e166b6
#
_cell.length_a   1.000
_cell.length_b   1.000
_cell.length_c   1.000
_cell.angle_alpha   90.00
_cell.angle_beta   90.00
_cell.angle_gamma   90.00
#
_symmetry.space_group_name_H-M   'P 1'
#
loop_
_entity.id
_entity.type
_entity.pdbx_description
1 polymer ?
#
loop_
_entity_poly.entity_id
_entity_poly.type
_entity_poly.pdbx_seq_one_letter_code
_entity_poly.pdbx_strand_id
1 'polypeptide(L)'
;NAMTPLTGHRASHYHQTGFRTIVDLVDAEFATEWKKMGMEPAPLADDLILIRRLSLGLTGTIPSLQEIRALETQPSEERIQWWLSYLFEDRRMSDYLAERFARAYVGVENGPFIIYRRRRFVSWLADEFQANRPYDQIVRSLITAEGLWTNNPEVNFVTVTVDQNEEENDPDEVKLAARVTRAFLGGRIDCVQCHDDHLGDDWKQKDFHQLASFFAGTDMAISGIRETDKPYEFKYRRQREPVKVSPLVPFQPELLPERGNPRHRLARWVTHS
;
A
#
# COMPACT_ATOMS: atom_id res chain seq x y z
N ASN A 1 -3.27 32.87 -13.79
CA ASN A 1 -1.98 32.41 -13.30
C ASN A 1 -1.33 31.61 -14.42
N ALA A 2 -0.22 32.11 -14.95
CA ALA A 2 0.57 31.36 -15.93
C ALA A 2 1.09 30.10 -15.24
N MET A 3 0.82 28.92 -15.82
CA MET A 3 1.43 27.68 -15.38
C MET A 3 2.94 27.81 -15.55
N THR A 4 3.68 27.81 -14.46
CA THR A 4 5.14 27.86 -14.49
C THR A 4 5.65 26.57 -15.12
N PRO A 5 6.58 26.59 -16.08
CA PRO A 5 7.19 25.38 -16.58
C PRO A 5 7.90 24.68 -15.42
N LEU A 6 7.47 23.48 -15.11
CA LEU A 6 8.04 22.70 -14.02
C LEU A 6 9.36 22.11 -14.50
N THR A 7 10.46 22.60 -13.96
CA THR A 7 11.77 21.95 -14.09
C THR A 7 11.81 20.78 -13.08
N GLY A 8 11.00 19.72 -13.35
CA GLY A 8 10.79 18.65 -12.40
C GLY A 8 12.01 17.76 -12.24
N HIS A 9 12.58 17.71 -11.05
CA HIS A 9 13.59 16.73 -10.66
C HIS A 9 13.12 15.28 -10.83
N ARG A 10 11.79 15.02 -10.86
CA ARG A 10 11.21 13.68 -10.98
C ARG A 10 11.32 13.08 -12.37
N ALA A 11 11.27 13.89 -13.42
CA ALA A 11 11.45 13.43 -14.80
C ALA A 11 12.89 12.97 -15.09
N SER A 12 13.89 13.44 -14.33
CA SER A 12 15.30 13.10 -14.55
C SER A 12 15.65 11.65 -14.30
N HIS A 13 14.85 10.92 -13.47
CA HIS A 13 15.08 9.50 -13.22
C HIS A 13 14.76 8.60 -14.41
N TYR A 14 13.85 9.01 -15.31
CA TYR A 14 13.52 8.24 -16.51
C TYR A 14 14.71 8.08 -17.46
N HIS A 15 15.66 9.00 -17.44
CA HIS A 15 16.88 8.94 -18.26
C HIS A 15 18.02 8.13 -17.61
N GLN A 16 17.84 7.59 -16.41
CA GLN A 16 18.84 6.71 -15.81
C GLN A 16 18.92 5.41 -16.60
N THR A 17 20.14 5.01 -16.94
CA THR A 17 20.43 3.85 -17.81
C THR A 17 19.72 2.56 -17.35
N GLY A 18 19.59 2.35 -16.03
CA GLY A 18 18.90 1.18 -15.48
C GLY A 18 17.40 1.12 -15.79
N PHE A 19 16.69 2.24 -15.74
CA PHE A 19 15.25 2.29 -16.08
C PHE A 19 15.01 2.00 -17.58
N ARG A 20 15.84 2.57 -18.43
CA ARG A 20 15.72 2.35 -19.88
C ARG A 20 15.92 0.89 -20.24
N THR A 21 16.90 0.22 -19.64
CA THR A 21 17.12 -1.20 -19.84
C THR A 21 15.91 -2.05 -19.45
N ILE A 22 15.24 -1.74 -18.34
CA ILE A 22 14.03 -2.45 -17.91
C ILE A 22 12.88 -2.23 -18.90
N VAL A 23 12.67 -1.00 -19.36
CA VAL A 23 11.63 -0.68 -20.36
C VAL A 23 11.89 -1.44 -21.66
N ASP A 24 13.14 -1.42 -22.16
CA ASP A 24 13.53 -2.11 -23.38
C ASP A 24 13.30 -3.64 -23.27
N LEU A 25 13.55 -4.24 -22.09
CA LEU A 25 13.27 -5.67 -21.84
C LEU A 25 11.78 -5.97 -21.86
N VAL A 26 10.96 -5.14 -21.22
CA VAL A 26 9.50 -5.30 -21.22
C VAL A 26 8.94 -5.16 -22.63
N ASP A 27 9.37 -4.16 -23.39
CA ASP A 27 8.93 -3.92 -24.76
C ASP A 27 9.34 -5.08 -25.68
N ALA A 28 10.54 -5.64 -25.51
CA ALA A 28 11.02 -6.80 -26.28
C ALA A 28 10.16 -8.05 -25.98
N GLU A 29 9.75 -8.27 -24.72
CA GLU A 29 8.90 -9.39 -24.35
C GLU A 29 7.51 -9.26 -25.00
N PHE A 30 6.89 -8.07 -24.91
CA PHE A 30 5.62 -7.83 -25.60
C PHE A 30 5.72 -8.02 -27.11
N ALA A 31 6.78 -7.49 -27.75
CA ALA A 31 6.99 -7.66 -29.19
C ALA A 31 7.13 -9.15 -29.58
N THR A 32 7.81 -9.94 -28.73
CA THR A 32 7.96 -11.38 -28.93
C THR A 32 6.63 -12.12 -28.86
N GLU A 33 5.81 -11.82 -27.83
CA GLU A 33 4.48 -12.45 -27.68
C GLU A 33 3.52 -12.04 -28.81
N TRP A 34 3.50 -10.76 -29.20
CA TRP A 34 2.68 -10.33 -30.35
C TRP A 34 3.06 -11.04 -31.62
N LYS A 35 4.36 -11.19 -31.89
CA LYS A 35 4.84 -11.94 -33.06
C LYS A 35 4.41 -13.42 -33.03
N LYS A 36 4.50 -14.09 -31.86
CA LYS A 36 4.04 -15.48 -31.69
C LYS A 36 2.54 -15.61 -31.96
N MET A 37 1.75 -14.62 -31.55
CA MET A 37 0.28 -14.59 -31.75
C MET A 37 -0.13 -14.06 -33.13
N GLY A 38 0.80 -13.66 -34.00
CA GLY A 38 0.50 -13.08 -35.28
C GLY A 38 -0.21 -11.71 -35.20
N MET A 39 0.00 -10.99 -34.09
CA MET A 39 -0.58 -9.67 -33.84
C MET A 39 0.38 -8.56 -34.21
N GLU A 40 -0.14 -7.51 -34.82
CA GLU A 40 0.59 -6.25 -35.02
C GLU A 40 0.05 -5.19 -34.05
N PRO A 41 0.92 -4.40 -33.41
CA PRO A 41 0.49 -3.30 -32.56
C PRO A 41 -0.24 -2.24 -33.39
N ALA A 42 -1.26 -1.62 -32.80
CA ALA A 42 -1.93 -0.48 -33.44
C ALA A 42 -0.95 0.69 -33.61
N PRO A 43 -1.19 1.62 -34.56
CA PRO A 43 -0.43 2.85 -34.67
C PRO A 43 -0.41 3.63 -33.33
N LEU A 44 0.65 4.41 -33.13
CA LEU A 44 0.74 5.30 -31.96
C LEU A 44 -0.49 6.21 -31.87
N ALA A 45 -1.06 6.33 -30.68
CA ALA A 45 -2.19 7.21 -30.45
C ALA A 45 -1.75 8.68 -30.45
N ASP A 46 -2.67 9.57 -30.85
CA ASP A 46 -2.44 11.02 -30.79
C ASP A 46 -2.13 11.51 -29.38
N ASP A 47 -1.37 12.59 -29.26
CA ASP A 47 -0.99 13.20 -27.97
C ASP A 47 -2.21 13.43 -27.06
N LEU A 48 -3.32 13.95 -27.58
CA LEU A 48 -4.54 14.22 -26.80
C LEU A 48 -5.16 12.95 -26.23
N ILE A 49 -5.07 11.83 -26.93
CA ILE A 49 -5.52 10.53 -26.43
C ILE A 49 -4.59 10.04 -25.34
N LEU A 50 -3.27 10.17 -25.53
CA LEU A 50 -2.26 9.78 -24.53
C LEU A 50 -2.38 10.59 -23.26
N ILE A 51 -2.46 11.92 -23.33
CA ILE A 51 -2.58 12.79 -22.15
C ILE A 51 -3.90 12.53 -21.40
N ARG A 52 -5.00 12.25 -22.12
CA ARG A 52 -6.26 11.86 -21.47
C ARG A 52 -6.09 10.56 -20.67
N ARG A 53 -5.42 9.55 -21.23
CA ARG A 53 -5.16 8.26 -20.56
C ARG A 53 -4.27 8.44 -19.35
N LEU A 54 -3.18 9.23 -19.50
CA LEU A 54 -2.25 9.54 -18.41
C LEU A 54 -2.95 10.28 -17.27
N SER A 55 -3.77 11.28 -17.59
CA SER A 55 -4.53 12.03 -16.58
C SER A 55 -5.52 11.14 -15.83
N LEU A 56 -6.32 10.33 -16.53
CA LEU A 56 -7.23 9.39 -15.89
C LEU A 56 -6.50 8.36 -15.02
N GLY A 57 -5.35 7.87 -15.47
CA GLY A 57 -4.56 6.89 -14.72
C GLY A 57 -3.87 7.47 -13.49
N LEU A 58 -3.40 8.72 -13.56
CA LEU A 58 -2.59 9.34 -12.51
C LEU A 58 -3.38 10.28 -11.59
N THR A 59 -4.43 10.95 -12.10
CA THR A 59 -5.21 11.90 -11.29
C THR A 59 -6.69 11.57 -11.17
N GLY A 60 -7.14 10.52 -11.87
CA GLY A 60 -8.55 10.12 -11.87
C GLY A 60 -9.49 11.09 -12.60
N THR A 61 -8.96 12.12 -13.25
CA THR A 61 -9.73 13.14 -13.99
C THR A 61 -9.20 13.33 -15.40
N ILE A 62 -10.03 13.94 -16.26
CA ILE A 62 -9.57 14.36 -17.59
C ILE A 62 -8.91 15.73 -17.51
N PRO A 63 -8.02 16.09 -18.48
CA PRO A 63 -7.48 17.43 -18.58
C PRO A 63 -8.58 18.47 -18.79
N SER A 64 -8.43 19.64 -18.18
CA SER A 64 -9.23 20.80 -18.48
C SER A 64 -8.86 21.41 -19.83
N LEU A 65 -9.75 22.21 -20.42
CA LEU A 65 -9.44 22.93 -21.66
C LEU A 65 -8.21 23.86 -21.53
N GLN A 66 -8.03 24.46 -20.34
CA GLN A 66 -6.87 25.32 -20.08
C GLN A 66 -5.55 24.52 -20.09
N GLU A 67 -5.55 23.34 -19.49
CA GLU A 67 -4.40 22.43 -19.49
C GLU A 67 -4.08 21.93 -20.90
N ILE A 68 -5.10 21.59 -21.70
CA ILE A 68 -4.94 21.19 -23.10
C ILE A 68 -4.27 22.34 -23.90
N ARG A 69 -4.77 23.57 -23.77
CA ARG A 69 -4.19 24.73 -24.44
C ARG A 69 -2.74 25.00 -24.01
N ALA A 70 -2.41 24.81 -22.75
CA ALA A 70 -1.04 24.92 -22.26
C ALA A 70 -0.13 23.85 -22.86
N LEU A 71 -0.62 22.61 -23.00
CA LEU A 71 0.10 21.53 -23.68
C LEU A 71 0.36 21.85 -25.15
N GLU A 72 -0.65 22.37 -25.87
CA GLU A 72 -0.55 22.69 -27.30
C GLU A 72 0.51 23.75 -27.59
N THR A 73 0.92 24.56 -26.60
CA THR A 73 2.05 25.52 -26.76
C THR A 73 3.42 24.84 -26.69
N GLN A 74 3.50 23.58 -26.26
CA GLN A 74 4.75 22.83 -26.19
C GLN A 74 5.10 22.23 -27.55
N PRO A 75 6.41 22.09 -27.90
CA PRO A 75 6.84 21.34 -29.07
C PRO A 75 6.23 19.90 -29.02
N SER A 76 5.81 19.38 -30.17
CA SER A 76 5.11 18.09 -30.24
C SER A 76 5.90 16.94 -29.65
N GLU A 77 7.20 16.90 -29.83
CA GLU A 77 8.13 15.89 -29.31
C GLU A 77 8.32 15.94 -27.80
N GLU A 78 8.00 17.07 -27.15
CA GLU A 78 8.17 17.28 -25.71
C GLU A 78 6.85 17.15 -24.93
N ARG A 79 5.70 17.13 -25.59
CA ARG A 79 4.36 17.22 -24.95
C ARG A 79 4.12 16.15 -23.93
N ILE A 80 4.41 14.90 -24.24
CA ILE A 80 4.14 13.77 -23.32
C ILE A 80 5.05 13.85 -22.09
N GLN A 81 6.34 14.17 -22.29
CA GLN A 81 7.29 14.36 -21.21
C GLN A 81 6.91 15.53 -20.30
N TRP A 82 6.55 16.67 -20.92
CA TRP A 82 6.08 17.85 -20.20
C TRP A 82 4.81 17.54 -19.40
N TRP A 83 3.85 16.83 -20.00
CA TRP A 83 2.60 16.45 -19.34
C TRP A 83 2.82 15.52 -18.16
N LEU A 84 3.66 14.51 -18.29
CA LEU A 84 4.02 13.61 -17.17
C LEU A 84 4.67 14.38 -16.03
N SER A 85 5.61 15.28 -16.32
CA SER A 85 6.24 16.11 -15.29
C SER A 85 5.23 16.99 -14.58
N TYR A 86 4.28 17.57 -15.31
CA TYR A 86 3.19 18.35 -14.75
C TYR A 86 2.31 17.51 -13.81
N LEU A 87 1.88 16.32 -14.25
CA LEU A 87 1.04 15.44 -13.43
C LEU A 87 1.73 14.93 -12.17
N PHE A 88 3.03 14.62 -12.23
CA PHE A 88 3.78 14.13 -11.07
C PHE A 88 3.95 15.18 -9.96
N GLU A 89 3.87 16.44 -10.27
CA GLU A 89 3.93 17.53 -9.29
C GLU A 89 2.54 18.00 -8.85
N ASP A 90 1.50 17.62 -9.59
CA ASP A 90 0.12 18.00 -9.27
C ASP A 90 -0.38 17.24 -8.03
N ARG A 91 -0.88 17.99 -7.05
CA ARG A 91 -1.47 17.42 -5.83
C ARG A 91 -2.59 16.42 -6.13
N ARG A 92 -3.34 16.60 -7.21
CA ARG A 92 -4.41 15.67 -7.62
C ARG A 92 -3.91 14.25 -7.78
N MET A 93 -2.67 14.05 -8.26
CA MET A 93 -2.06 12.72 -8.37
C MET A 93 -1.89 12.08 -7.00
N SER A 94 -1.32 12.80 -6.05
CA SER A 94 -1.09 12.30 -4.70
C SER A 94 -2.40 12.03 -3.96
N ASP A 95 -3.39 12.89 -4.11
CA ASP A 95 -4.74 12.69 -3.53
C ASP A 95 -5.44 11.48 -4.14
N TYR A 96 -5.38 11.31 -5.46
CA TYR A 96 -5.97 10.17 -6.15
C TYR A 96 -5.32 8.85 -5.76
N LEU A 97 -3.99 8.81 -5.74
CA LEU A 97 -3.25 7.62 -5.30
C LEU A 97 -3.55 7.31 -3.83
N ALA A 98 -3.54 8.30 -2.95
CA ALA A 98 -3.84 8.12 -1.53
C ALA A 98 -5.21 7.51 -1.30
N GLU A 99 -6.25 7.96 -2.02
CA GLU A 99 -7.58 7.38 -1.93
C GLU A 99 -7.61 5.92 -2.42
N ARG A 100 -6.92 5.60 -3.50
CA ARG A 100 -6.83 4.22 -4.02
C ARG A 100 -6.09 3.29 -3.05
N PHE A 101 -4.95 3.73 -2.53
CA PHE A 101 -4.18 2.95 -1.55
C PHE A 101 -4.93 2.82 -0.23
N ALA A 102 -5.59 3.89 0.25
CA ALA A 102 -6.40 3.80 1.46
C ALA A 102 -7.54 2.78 1.33
N ARG A 103 -8.20 2.70 0.16
CA ARG A 103 -9.20 1.64 -0.11
C ARG A 103 -8.61 0.24 0.01
N ALA A 104 -7.39 0.04 -0.49
CA ALA A 104 -6.71 -1.24 -0.38
C ALA A 104 -6.27 -1.55 1.07
N TYR A 105 -5.81 -0.53 1.80
CA TYR A 105 -5.25 -0.70 3.14
C TYR A 105 -6.30 -0.78 4.24
N VAL A 106 -7.30 0.10 4.22
CA VAL A 106 -8.28 0.26 5.30
C VAL A 106 -9.74 0.12 4.86
N GLY A 107 -9.97 -0.08 3.55
CA GLY A 107 -11.31 -0.18 2.99
C GLY A 107 -11.99 1.17 2.79
N VAL A 108 -13.30 1.12 2.51
CA VAL A 108 -14.15 2.31 2.26
C VAL A 108 -15.07 2.62 3.42
N GLU A 109 -15.24 1.67 4.34
CA GLU A 109 -16.16 1.78 5.47
C GLU A 109 -15.64 2.77 6.50
N ASN A 110 -16.57 3.37 7.24
CA ASN A 110 -16.26 4.13 8.42
C ASN A 110 -15.95 3.14 9.55
N GLY A 111 -14.73 3.18 10.07
CA GLY A 111 -14.35 2.45 11.26
C GLY A 111 -14.94 3.09 12.54
N PRO A 112 -14.44 2.72 13.72
CA PRO A 112 -14.89 3.23 15.01
C PRO A 112 -14.89 4.76 15.05
N PHE A 113 -16.06 5.37 15.30
CA PHE A 113 -16.32 6.80 15.07
C PHE A 113 -15.32 7.76 15.74
N ILE A 114 -14.91 7.49 16.97
CA ILE A 114 -14.02 8.39 17.71
C ILE A 114 -12.57 8.18 17.35
N ILE A 115 -12.14 6.96 17.22
CA ILE A 115 -10.73 6.54 17.16
C ILE A 115 -10.21 6.30 15.74
N TYR A 116 -11.08 6.29 14.75
CA TYR A 116 -10.71 6.17 13.33
C TYR A 116 -11.05 7.44 12.55
N ARG A 117 -10.08 7.98 11.85
CA ARG A 117 -10.18 9.23 11.09
C ARG A 117 -9.73 9.05 9.65
N ARG A 118 -10.53 8.35 8.83
CA ARG A 118 -10.19 8.01 7.44
C ARG A 118 -9.69 9.22 6.64
N ARG A 119 -10.33 10.38 6.78
CA ARG A 119 -9.89 11.60 6.06
C ARG A 119 -8.48 12.03 6.44
N ARG A 120 -8.10 11.94 7.72
CA ARG A 120 -6.73 12.25 8.17
C ARG A 120 -5.72 11.25 7.64
N PHE A 121 -6.09 9.97 7.64
CA PHE A 121 -5.26 8.91 7.07
C PHE A 121 -5.00 9.13 5.57
N VAL A 122 -6.06 9.42 4.79
CA VAL A 122 -5.93 9.71 3.35
C VAL A 122 -5.10 10.96 3.09
N SER A 123 -5.32 12.04 3.87
CA SER A 123 -4.54 13.28 3.73
C SER A 123 -3.06 13.06 4.02
N TRP A 124 -2.75 12.35 5.11
CA TRP A 124 -1.38 11.96 5.44
C TRP A 124 -0.73 11.14 4.33
N LEU A 125 -1.42 10.12 3.83
CA LEU A 125 -0.91 9.29 2.75
C LEU A 125 -0.66 10.09 1.46
N ALA A 126 -1.53 11.08 1.17
CA ALA A 126 -1.32 12.00 0.06
C ALA A 126 -0.08 12.89 0.28
N ASP A 127 0.18 13.34 1.50
CA ASP A 127 1.38 14.10 1.84
C ASP A 127 2.66 13.25 1.68
N GLU A 128 2.62 11.99 2.09
CA GLU A 128 3.72 11.03 1.90
C GLU A 128 4.03 10.80 0.41
N PHE A 129 2.99 10.62 -0.42
CA PHE A 129 3.15 10.48 -1.87
C PHE A 129 3.63 11.78 -2.51
N GLN A 130 3.12 12.93 -2.10
CA GLN A 130 3.58 14.23 -2.59
C GLN A 130 5.06 14.47 -2.26
N ALA A 131 5.48 14.08 -1.08
CA ALA A 131 6.89 14.12 -0.66
C ALA A 131 7.76 13.06 -1.34
N ASN A 132 7.15 12.15 -2.12
CA ASN A 132 7.83 11.00 -2.74
C ASN A 132 8.59 10.15 -1.72
N ARG A 133 8.01 9.94 -0.53
CA ARG A 133 8.63 9.09 0.50
C ARG A 133 8.76 7.65 -0.02
N PRO A 134 9.88 6.96 0.22
CA PRO A 134 10.05 5.58 -0.19
C PRO A 134 8.92 4.68 0.34
N TYR A 135 8.39 3.83 -0.52
CA TYR A 135 7.20 3.02 -0.21
C TYR A 135 7.40 2.09 0.99
N ASP A 136 8.59 1.49 1.12
CA ASP A 136 8.94 0.65 2.25
C ASP A 136 8.86 1.40 3.59
N GLN A 137 9.23 2.70 3.61
CA GLN A 137 9.13 3.53 4.80
C GLN A 137 7.67 3.83 5.16
N ILE A 138 6.80 4.04 4.16
CA ILE A 138 5.35 4.20 4.39
C ILE A 138 4.78 2.93 5.00
N VAL A 139 5.08 1.76 4.43
CA VAL A 139 4.64 0.46 4.95
C VAL A 139 5.12 0.22 6.36
N ARG A 140 6.39 0.51 6.65
CA ARG A 140 6.93 0.41 8.03
C ARG A 140 6.17 1.31 8.99
N SER A 141 5.93 2.57 8.63
CA SER A 141 5.16 3.50 9.47
C SER A 141 3.76 2.97 9.77
N LEU A 142 3.07 2.35 8.80
CA LEU A 142 1.72 1.79 8.99
C LEU A 142 1.72 0.60 9.96
N ILE A 143 2.67 -0.33 9.81
CA ILE A 143 2.73 -1.55 10.63
C ILE A 143 3.16 -1.23 12.07
N THR A 144 4.05 -0.25 12.25
CA THR A 144 4.62 0.09 13.57
C THR A 144 4.00 1.31 14.24
N ALA A 145 2.89 1.84 13.68
CA ALA A 145 2.27 3.06 14.17
C ALA A 145 1.87 3.00 15.65
N GLU A 146 2.23 4.04 16.39
CA GLU A 146 1.92 4.22 17.82
C GLU A 146 1.46 5.65 18.10
N GLY A 147 0.80 5.84 19.24
CA GLY A 147 0.29 7.13 19.70
C GLY A 147 -1.14 7.43 19.29
N LEU A 148 -1.56 8.68 19.42
CA LEU A 148 -2.94 9.10 19.17
C LEU A 148 -3.22 9.25 17.68
N TRP A 149 -4.33 8.68 17.22
CA TRP A 149 -4.86 8.75 15.84
C TRP A 149 -5.15 10.17 15.34
N THR A 150 -5.23 11.15 16.24
CA THR A 150 -5.37 12.56 15.90
C THR A 150 -4.06 13.23 15.52
N ASN A 151 -2.95 12.81 16.10
CA ASN A 151 -1.62 13.39 15.90
C ASN A 151 -0.78 12.55 14.93
N ASN A 152 -0.96 11.23 14.98
CA ASN A 152 -0.26 10.25 14.16
C ASN A 152 -1.26 9.59 13.21
N PRO A 153 -1.53 10.16 12.03
CA PRO A 153 -2.58 9.67 11.13
C PRO A 153 -2.38 8.23 10.67
N GLU A 154 -1.13 7.75 10.56
CA GLU A 154 -0.76 6.37 10.23
C GLU A 154 -1.35 5.34 11.21
N VAL A 155 -1.57 5.73 12.46
CA VAL A 155 -2.22 4.89 13.50
C VAL A 155 -3.62 4.44 13.07
N ASN A 156 -4.26 5.17 12.18
CA ASN A 156 -5.59 4.79 11.67
C ASN A 156 -5.58 3.47 10.87
N PHE A 157 -4.41 3.01 10.41
CA PHE A 157 -4.26 1.67 9.85
C PHE A 157 -4.53 0.57 10.89
N VAL A 158 -4.20 0.86 12.14
CA VAL A 158 -4.41 -0.03 13.29
C VAL A 158 -5.82 0.14 13.87
N THR A 159 -6.21 1.38 14.19
CA THR A 159 -7.46 1.66 14.90
C THR A 159 -8.73 1.31 14.11
N VAL A 160 -8.65 1.20 12.78
CA VAL A 160 -9.79 0.77 11.95
C VAL A 160 -10.20 -0.68 12.23
N THR A 161 -9.38 -1.47 12.92
CA THR A 161 -9.69 -2.87 13.27
C THR A 161 -10.38 -3.03 14.61
N VAL A 162 -10.42 -1.97 15.44
CA VAL A 162 -11.04 -1.99 16.76
C VAL A 162 -12.54 -2.23 16.63
N ASP A 163 -13.06 -3.19 17.36
CA ASP A 163 -14.49 -3.45 17.43
C ASP A 163 -15.07 -2.79 18.68
N GLN A 164 -15.98 -1.84 18.49
CA GLN A 164 -16.63 -1.10 19.58
C GLN A 164 -17.72 -1.91 20.33
N ASN A 165 -18.04 -3.10 19.84
CA ASN A 165 -19.04 -3.99 20.48
C ASN A 165 -18.41 -5.02 21.41
N GLU A 166 -17.09 -5.09 21.48
CA GLU A 166 -16.37 -5.95 22.40
C GLU A 166 -16.08 -5.23 23.73
N GLU A 167 -15.98 -5.97 24.82
CA GLU A 167 -15.64 -5.43 26.15
C GLU A 167 -14.23 -4.82 26.17
N GLU A 168 -13.30 -5.42 25.40
CA GLU A 168 -11.95 -4.92 25.19
C GLU A 168 -11.92 -4.16 23.85
N ASN A 169 -11.73 -2.84 23.90
CA ASN A 169 -11.62 -1.98 22.71
C ASN A 169 -10.21 -1.99 22.13
N ASP A 170 -9.54 -3.14 22.09
CA ASP A 170 -8.20 -3.30 21.52
C ASP A 170 -8.25 -3.50 20.00
N PRO A 171 -7.16 -3.16 19.29
CA PRO A 171 -7.03 -3.52 17.88
C PRO A 171 -7.05 -5.03 17.69
N ASP A 172 -7.84 -5.49 16.71
CA ASP A 172 -8.01 -6.90 16.40
C ASP A 172 -6.78 -7.43 15.63
N GLU A 173 -6.00 -8.27 16.28
CA GLU A 173 -4.76 -8.84 15.73
C GLU A 173 -5.00 -9.75 14.52
N VAL A 174 -6.17 -10.42 14.46
CA VAL A 174 -6.57 -11.27 13.32
C VAL A 174 -6.88 -10.42 12.11
N LYS A 175 -7.65 -9.34 12.29
CA LYS A 175 -7.93 -8.37 11.23
C LYS A 175 -6.66 -7.66 10.77
N LEU A 176 -5.72 -7.36 11.67
CA LEU A 176 -4.43 -6.74 11.32
C LEU A 176 -3.56 -7.68 10.49
N ALA A 177 -3.43 -8.95 10.86
CA ALA A 177 -2.70 -9.94 10.07
C ALA A 177 -3.28 -10.10 8.66
N ALA A 178 -4.59 -10.28 8.55
CA ALA A 178 -5.29 -10.38 7.27
C ALA A 178 -5.11 -9.12 6.41
N ARG A 179 -5.07 -7.94 7.04
CA ARG A 179 -4.87 -6.65 6.37
C ARG A 179 -3.45 -6.50 5.82
N VAL A 180 -2.44 -6.83 6.62
CA VAL A 180 -1.03 -6.76 6.21
C VAL A 180 -0.75 -7.70 5.04
N THR A 181 -1.25 -8.94 5.10
CA THR A 181 -1.05 -9.90 4.01
C THR A 181 -1.72 -9.45 2.72
N ARG A 182 -2.94 -8.94 2.80
CA ARG A 182 -3.67 -8.43 1.64
C ARG A 182 -3.05 -7.15 1.06
N ALA A 183 -2.64 -6.22 1.92
CA ALA A 183 -2.15 -4.91 1.50
C ALA A 183 -0.71 -4.96 0.98
N PHE A 184 0.16 -5.77 1.56
CA PHE A 184 1.60 -5.69 1.35
C PHE A 184 2.23 -6.97 0.80
N LEU A 185 1.59 -8.13 0.97
CA LEU A 185 2.09 -9.41 0.46
C LEU A 185 1.30 -9.94 -0.75
N GLY A 186 0.26 -9.20 -1.19
CA GLY A 186 -0.55 -9.59 -2.33
C GLY A 186 -1.38 -10.86 -2.14
N GLY A 187 -1.42 -11.40 -0.93
CA GLY A 187 -2.13 -12.63 -0.57
C GLY A 187 -3.40 -12.37 0.23
N ARG A 188 -4.47 -13.09 -0.10
CA ARG A 188 -5.70 -13.06 0.67
C ARG A 188 -5.87 -14.37 1.41
N ILE A 189 -5.51 -14.35 2.70
CA ILE A 189 -5.50 -15.53 3.56
C ILE A 189 -6.57 -15.49 4.66
N ASP A 190 -7.59 -14.67 4.50
CA ASP A 190 -8.64 -14.49 5.53
C ASP A 190 -9.37 -15.80 5.89
N CYS A 191 -9.56 -16.73 4.93
CA CYS A 191 -10.18 -18.03 5.20
C CYS A 191 -9.31 -18.96 6.06
N VAL A 192 -7.99 -18.77 6.01
CA VAL A 192 -7.03 -19.61 6.73
C VAL A 192 -7.03 -19.36 8.24
N GLN A 193 -7.67 -18.29 8.70
CA GLN A 193 -7.92 -18.09 10.14
C GLN A 193 -8.72 -19.22 10.80
N CYS A 194 -9.59 -19.92 10.04
CA CYS A 194 -10.48 -20.96 10.57
C CYS A 194 -10.07 -22.38 10.21
N HIS A 195 -9.38 -22.57 9.08
CA HIS A 195 -9.00 -23.90 8.58
C HIS A 195 -7.80 -23.78 7.63
N ASP A 196 -7.11 -24.87 7.37
CA ASP A 196 -6.04 -24.93 6.39
C ASP A 196 -6.57 -24.64 4.98
N ASP A 197 -5.72 -24.13 4.10
CA ASP A 197 -6.10 -23.86 2.72
C ASP A 197 -6.58 -25.14 2.01
N HIS A 198 -7.72 -25.02 1.31
CA HIS A 198 -8.31 -26.12 0.56
C HIS A 198 -7.94 -26.10 -0.93
N LEU A 199 -7.43 -24.99 -1.45
CA LEU A 199 -7.18 -24.80 -2.87
C LEU A 199 -5.73 -25.05 -3.26
N GLY A 200 -4.78 -24.89 -2.33
CA GLY A 200 -3.37 -24.92 -2.62
C GLY A 200 -2.49 -25.69 -1.65
N ASP A 201 -2.94 -25.99 -0.47
CA ASP A 201 -2.15 -26.62 0.61
C ASP A 201 -0.94 -25.78 1.10
N ASP A 202 -0.79 -24.55 0.55
CA ASP A 202 0.34 -23.67 0.81
C ASP A 202 0.25 -22.96 2.18
N TRP A 203 -0.97 -22.72 2.67
CA TRP A 203 -1.23 -21.99 3.91
C TRP A 203 -1.95 -22.83 4.94
N LYS A 204 -1.43 -22.82 6.16
CA LYS A 204 -2.04 -23.51 7.30
C LYS A 204 -2.63 -22.51 8.30
N GLN A 205 -3.67 -22.90 9.01
CA GLN A 205 -4.25 -22.12 10.11
C GLN A 205 -3.17 -21.64 11.10
N LYS A 206 -2.18 -22.49 11.36
CA LYS A 206 -1.04 -22.17 12.22
C LYS A 206 -0.25 -20.97 11.68
N ASP A 207 0.01 -20.88 10.37
CA ASP A 207 0.79 -19.80 9.76
C ASP A 207 0.06 -18.48 9.90
N PHE A 208 -1.26 -18.47 9.73
CA PHE A 208 -2.10 -17.29 9.94
C PHE A 208 -1.99 -16.78 11.38
N HIS A 209 -2.17 -17.67 12.38
CA HIS A 209 -2.12 -17.26 13.78
C HIS A 209 -0.71 -16.88 14.24
N GLN A 210 0.35 -17.41 13.61
CA GLN A 210 1.71 -16.95 13.81
C GLN A 210 1.91 -15.51 13.27
N LEU A 211 1.26 -15.14 12.16
CA LEU A 211 1.24 -13.74 11.69
C LEU A 211 0.41 -12.85 12.61
N ALA A 212 -0.76 -13.30 13.07
CA ALA A 212 -1.59 -12.55 14.02
C ALA A 212 -0.84 -12.24 15.33
N SER A 213 -0.01 -13.16 15.78
CA SER A 213 0.75 -13.01 17.03
C SER A 213 1.77 -11.86 17.02
N PHE A 214 2.15 -11.31 15.85
CA PHE A 214 2.94 -10.08 15.79
C PHE A 214 2.19 -8.85 16.32
N PHE A 215 0.86 -8.90 16.35
CA PHE A 215 0.00 -7.80 16.78
C PHE A 215 -0.60 -8.00 18.18
N ALA A 216 -0.34 -9.12 18.84
CA ALA A 216 -0.93 -9.43 20.15
C ALA A 216 -0.65 -8.39 21.25
N GLY A 217 0.53 -7.75 21.20
CA GLY A 217 0.90 -6.68 22.11
C GLY A 217 0.33 -5.31 21.78
N THR A 218 -0.44 -5.18 20.69
CA THR A 218 -1.02 -3.92 20.28
C THR A 218 -2.23 -3.58 21.14
N ASP A 219 -2.10 -2.57 21.98
CA ASP A 219 -3.07 -2.17 22.99
C ASP A 219 -3.54 -0.74 22.76
N MET A 220 -4.80 -0.44 23.07
CA MET A 220 -5.35 0.89 22.96
C MET A 220 -5.57 1.53 24.34
N ALA A 221 -4.80 2.57 24.62
CA ALA A 221 -4.91 3.37 25.83
C ALA A 221 -5.46 4.79 25.54
N ILE A 222 -5.69 5.58 26.58
CA ILE A 222 -6.07 7.00 26.47
C ILE A 222 -4.98 7.78 25.69
N SER A 223 -3.72 7.39 25.82
CA SER A 223 -2.59 7.99 25.11
C SER A 223 -2.47 7.56 23.63
N GLY A 224 -3.34 6.67 23.17
CA GLY A 224 -3.33 6.11 21.82
C GLY A 224 -2.86 4.66 21.77
N ILE A 225 -2.49 4.20 20.59
CA ILE A 225 -1.95 2.85 20.36
C ILE A 225 -0.55 2.76 20.97
N ARG A 226 -0.31 1.68 21.68
CA ARG A 226 0.98 1.35 22.31
C ARG A 226 1.26 -0.15 22.21
N GLU A 227 2.50 -0.53 22.48
CA GLU A 227 2.90 -1.93 22.61
C GLU A 227 2.94 -2.38 24.07
N THR A 228 2.52 -3.62 24.27
CA THR A 228 2.58 -4.35 25.56
C THR A 228 3.22 -5.71 25.34
N ASP A 229 3.50 -6.42 26.42
CA ASP A 229 4.02 -7.80 26.38
C ASP A 229 2.90 -8.87 26.39
N LYS A 230 1.66 -8.51 25.96
CA LYS A 230 0.53 -9.42 25.90
C LYS A 230 0.85 -10.59 24.96
N PRO A 231 0.78 -11.85 25.44
CA PRO A 231 1.00 -13.00 24.57
C PRO A 231 -0.20 -13.24 23.67
N TYR A 232 0.03 -13.81 22.50
CA TYR A 232 -1.05 -14.32 21.66
C TYR A 232 -1.38 -15.77 22.05
N GLU A 233 -2.63 -16.03 22.37
CA GLU A 233 -3.14 -17.36 22.68
C GLU A 233 -4.29 -17.70 21.73
N PHE A 234 -4.24 -18.89 21.16
CA PHE A 234 -5.27 -19.35 20.25
C PHE A 234 -5.68 -20.80 20.54
N LYS A 235 -7.00 -21.06 20.52
CA LYS A 235 -7.56 -22.39 20.70
C LYS A 235 -7.87 -23.04 19.36
N TYR A 236 -6.98 -23.92 18.90
CA TYR A 236 -7.22 -24.70 17.70
C TYR A 236 -8.35 -25.72 17.89
N ARG A 237 -9.10 -26.00 16.83
CA ARG A 237 -10.32 -26.84 16.88
C ARG A 237 -10.16 -28.20 17.59
N ARG A 238 -8.97 -28.80 17.53
CA ARG A 238 -8.69 -30.13 18.12
C ARG A 238 -8.03 -30.05 19.50
N GLN A 239 -7.82 -28.85 20.03
CA GLN A 239 -7.20 -28.64 21.33
C GLN A 239 -8.26 -28.35 22.39
N ARG A 240 -8.02 -28.79 23.62
CA ARG A 240 -8.93 -28.52 24.76
C ARG A 240 -8.74 -27.12 25.31
N GLU A 241 -7.48 -26.65 25.35
CA GLU A 241 -7.09 -25.39 25.95
C GLU A 241 -6.41 -24.51 24.88
N PRO A 242 -6.46 -23.17 25.02
CA PRO A 242 -5.66 -22.26 24.20
C PRO A 242 -4.16 -22.57 24.36
N VAL A 243 -3.40 -22.34 23.31
CA VAL A 243 -1.94 -22.46 23.32
C VAL A 243 -1.31 -21.14 22.94
N LYS A 244 -0.19 -20.82 23.55
CA LYS A 244 0.62 -19.66 23.20
C LYS A 244 1.22 -19.87 21.81
N VAL A 245 1.00 -18.89 20.93
CA VAL A 245 1.52 -18.88 19.56
C VAL A 245 2.59 -17.81 19.44
N SER A 246 3.78 -18.23 19.05
CA SER A 246 4.93 -17.31 18.86
C SER A 246 4.93 -16.70 17.47
N PRO A 247 5.36 -15.41 17.32
CA PRO A 247 5.48 -14.75 16.04
C PRO A 247 6.47 -15.44 15.10
N LEU A 248 5.96 -15.88 13.95
CA LEU A 248 6.75 -16.47 12.88
C LEU A 248 6.14 -16.07 11.53
N VAL A 249 6.98 -15.97 10.50
CA VAL A 249 6.56 -15.68 9.13
C VAL A 249 6.48 -16.96 8.30
N PRO A 250 5.56 -17.05 7.33
CA PRO A 250 5.27 -18.29 6.62
C PRO A 250 6.33 -18.68 5.56
N PHE A 251 7.11 -17.72 5.12
CA PHE A 251 8.18 -17.93 4.12
C PHE A 251 9.38 -17.03 4.42
N GLN A 252 10.57 -17.44 3.96
CA GLN A 252 11.84 -16.72 4.18
C GLN A 252 12.05 -16.29 5.65
N PRO A 253 11.91 -17.20 6.63
CA PRO A 253 12.03 -16.88 8.05
C PRO A 253 13.42 -16.35 8.43
N GLU A 254 14.43 -16.67 7.65
CA GLU A 254 15.81 -16.16 7.79
C GLU A 254 15.92 -14.64 7.62
N LEU A 255 14.95 -14.00 6.94
CA LEU A 255 14.90 -12.56 6.77
C LEU A 255 14.20 -11.85 7.95
N LEU A 256 13.56 -12.61 8.85
CA LEU A 256 12.91 -12.05 10.03
C LEU A 256 13.96 -11.70 11.09
N PRO A 257 14.09 -10.43 11.52
CA PRO A 257 15.01 -10.07 12.58
C PRO A 257 14.77 -10.88 13.87
N GLU A 258 15.82 -11.37 14.49
CA GLU A 258 15.71 -12.21 15.70
C GLU A 258 15.22 -11.43 16.92
N ARG A 259 15.59 -10.15 17.04
CA ARG A 259 15.33 -9.31 18.21
C ARG A 259 14.55 -8.05 17.86
N GLY A 260 13.81 -7.55 18.84
CA GLY A 260 13.04 -6.31 18.74
C GLY A 260 11.55 -6.51 18.94
N ASN A 261 10.81 -5.42 18.96
CA ASN A 261 9.36 -5.40 19.03
C ASN A 261 8.76 -6.22 17.87
N PRO A 262 7.74 -7.07 18.12
CA PRO A 262 7.15 -7.94 17.10
C PRO A 262 6.71 -7.19 15.84
N ARG A 263 5.96 -6.08 15.95
CA ARG A 263 5.52 -5.29 14.78
C ARG A 263 6.69 -4.72 13.99
N HIS A 264 7.76 -4.25 14.66
CA HIS A 264 8.97 -3.77 14.00
C HIS A 264 9.71 -4.88 13.24
N ARG A 265 9.74 -6.09 13.80
CA ARG A 265 10.31 -7.27 13.13
C ARG A 265 9.51 -7.61 11.88
N LEU A 266 8.18 -7.67 11.99
CA LEU A 266 7.28 -7.91 10.86
C LEU A 266 7.45 -6.84 9.78
N ALA A 267 7.46 -5.56 10.15
CA ALA A 267 7.62 -4.45 9.20
C ALA A 267 8.93 -4.55 8.40
N ARG A 268 10.02 -4.92 9.06
CA ARG A 268 11.32 -5.13 8.38
C ARG A 268 11.28 -6.32 7.44
N TRP A 269 10.65 -7.41 7.84
CA TRP A 269 10.50 -8.59 6.99
C TRP A 269 9.62 -8.31 5.76
N VAL A 270 8.47 -7.67 5.94
CA VAL A 270 7.56 -7.28 4.84
C VAL A 270 8.24 -6.37 3.82
N THR A 271 9.18 -5.54 4.26
CA THR A 271 9.87 -4.55 3.43
C THR A 271 11.34 -4.89 3.18
N HIS A 272 11.70 -6.16 3.30
CA HIS A 272 13.06 -6.62 2.99
C HIS A 272 13.31 -6.52 1.48
N SER A 273 14.42 -5.87 1.10
CA SER A 273 14.84 -5.68 -0.29
C SER A 273 16.13 -6.44 -0.57
#